data_4ca9f525cc05bf72673cb910f86e1946
#
_entry.id   4ca9f525cc05bf72673cb910f86e1946
#
_cell.length_a   1.000
_cell.length_b   1.000
_cell.length_c   1.000
_cell.angle_alpha   90.00
_cell.angle_beta   90.00
_cell.angle_gamma   90.00
#
_symmetry.space_group_name_H-M   'P 1'
#
loop_
_entity.id
_entity.type
_entity.pdbx_description
1 polymer ?
#
loop_
_entity_poly.entity_id
_entity_poly.type
_entity_poly.pdbx_seq_one_letter_code
_entity_poly.pdbx_strand_id
1 'polypeptide(L)'
;MSQTVQASVLIEDELAVLTALVPLKGQRVIELGCGSARLARTALDQFTGSEWVGLEVDERQHAKNVAAPQDRLQIVAAGAQKIPFGDASFDLAVMLKSLHHVPLDLLAQALTEIARVLRPGGHLYVSEPVYAGDLNTIIRHFNDEGFVRAAAQHALDQALQGSDWTQVAERRFDVPVHFRDFADFEQRMMRPTYADHQLDETKIAVVRSAFEPHCSADGARFTRPMHVRLLKRS
;
A
#
# COMPACT_ATOMS: atom_id res chain seq x y z
N MET A 1 19.96 -15.36 24.21
CA MET A 1 18.51 -15.58 24.20
C MET A 1 18.12 -15.83 22.78
N SER A 2 17.77 -17.07 22.42
CA SER A 2 17.40 -17.47 21.06
C SER A 2 16.02 -16.89 20.78
N GLN A 3 15.92 -15.88 19.91
CA GLN A 3 14.63 -15.43 19.39
C GLN A 3 14.10 -16.57 18.51
N THR A 4 13.03 -17.20 18.96
CA THR A 4 12.24 -18.11 18.13
C THR A 4 11.73 -17.29 16.95
N VAL A 5 12.30 -17.50 15.77
CA VAL A 5 11.77 -16.93 14.52
C VAL A 5 10.41 -17.59 14.32
N GLN A 6 9.37 -16.89 14.70
CA GLN A 6 8.00 -17.33 14.42
C GLN A 6 7.85 -17.34 12.90
N ALA A 7 7.53 -18.51 12.33
CA ALA A 7 7.33 -18.64 10.90
C ALA A 7 6.28 -17.59 10.45
N SER A 8 6.68 -16.74 9.51
CA SER A 8 5.79 -15.73 8.96
C SER A 8 4.63 -16.41 8.24
N VAL A 9 3.42 -15.93 8.46
CA VAL A 9 2.22 -16.45 7.80
C VAL A 9 2.22 -15.93 6.36
N LEU A 10 2.16 -16.85 5.38
CA LEU A 10 2.05 -16.49 3.98
C LEU A 10 0.61 -16.15 3.64
N ILE A 11 0.36 -14.94 3.12
CA ILE A 11 -0.98 -14.43 2.76
C ILE A 11 -0.95 -13.91 1.32
N GLU A 12 -1.78 -14.48 0.47
CA GLU A 12 -1.90 -14.08 -0.93
C GLU A 12 -2.91 -12.93 -1.14
N ASP A 13 -3.96 -12.93 -0.32
CA ASP A 13 -5.07 -11.96 -0.41
C ASP A 13 -5.06 -10.99 0.77
N GLU A 14 -4.64 -9.76 0.51
CA GLU A 14 -4.64 -8.71 1.52
C GLU A 14 -6.05 -8.23 1.90
N LEU A 15 -7.04 -8.43 1.03
CA LEU A 15 -8.44 -8.18 1.37
C LEU A 15 -8.90 -9.08 2.53
N ALA A 16 -8.43 -10.32 2.59
CA ALA A 16 -8.71 -11.22 3.72
C ALA A 16 -8.14 -10.68 5.04
N VAL A 17 -6.94 -10.06 5.01
CA VAL A 17 -6.38 -9.40 6.21
C VAL A 17 -7.22 -8.21 6.64
N LEU A 18 -7.60 -7.36 5.70
CA LEU A 18 -8.43 -6.19 5.97
C LEU A 18 -9.77 -6.60 6.57
N THR A 19 -10.47 -7.57 5.97
CA THR A 19 -11.79 -8.01 6.40
C THR A 19 -11.81 -8.76 7.73
N ALA A 20 -10.68 -9.38 8.09
CA ALA A 20 -10.49 -9.98 9.42
C ALA A 20 -10.36 -8.92 10.53
N LEU A 21 -10.05 -7.68 10.19
CA LEU A 21 -9.84 -6.58 11.12
C LEU A 21 -11.00 -5.59 11.15
N VAL A 22 -11.62 -5.32 9.98
CA VAL A 22 -12.69 -4.33 9.83
C VAL A 22 -13.79 -4.88 8.92
N PRO A 23 -15.07 -4.83 9.33
CA PRO A 23 -16.17 -5.21 8.46
C PRO A 23 -16.29 -4.23 7.28
N LEU A 24 -16.52 -4.75 6.06
CA LEU A 24 -16.66 -3.89 4.87
C LEU A 24 -18.11 -3.69 4.42
N LYS A 25 -19.01 -4.57 4.82
CA LYS A 25 -20.43 -4.51 4.42
C LYS A 25 -21.07 -3.20 4.86
N GLY A 26 -21.62 -2.46 3.91
CA GLY A 26 -22.31 -1.19 4.16
C GLY A 26 -21.37 -0.03 4.53
N GLN A 27 -20.05 -0.20 4.41
CA GLN A 27 -19.08 0.84 4.72
C GLN A 27 -18.85 1.77 3.52
N ARG A 28 -18.61 3.04 3.79
CA ARG A 28 -18.08 3.99 2.83
C ARG A 28 -16.57 4.12 3.03
N VAL A 29 -15.82 3.64 2.05
CA VAL A 29 -14.37 3.47 2.14
C VAL A 29 -13.66 4.46 1.23
N ILE A 30 -12.53 5.02 1.69
CA ILE A 30 -11.60 5.79 0.86
C ILE A 30 -10.25 5.08 0.80
N GLU A 31 -9.76 4.79 -0.41
CA GLU A 31 -8.44 4.22 -0.67
C GLU A 31 -7.51 5.32 -1.21
N LEU A 32 -6.45 5.62 -0.47
CA LEU A 32 -5.54 6.72 -0.75
C LEU A 32 -4.28 6.18 -1.45
N GLY A 33 -4.06 6.60 -2.70
CA GLY A 33 -3.08 5.99 -3.59
C GLY A 33 -3.57 4.63 -4.08
N CYS A 34 -4.76 4.60 -4.68
CA CYS A 34 -5.44 3.33 -5.03
C CYS A 34 -4.77 2.56 -6.18
N GLY A 35 -3.79 3.15 -6.88
CA GLY A 35 -3.18 2.52 -8.05
C GLY A 35 -4.24 2.10 -9.05
N SER A 36 -4.26 0.82 -9.46
CA SER A 36 -5.30 0.28 -10.36
C SER A 36 -6.66 0.02 -9.69
N ALA A 37 -6.84 0.46 -8.45
CA ALA A 37 -8.04 0.23 -7.64
C ALA A 37 -8.42 -1.26 -7.49
N ARG A 38 -7.43 -2.15 -7.53
CA ARG A 38 -7.67 -3.60 -7.49
C ARG A 38 -8.34 -4.03 -6.18
N LEU A 39 -7.89 -3.48 -5.03
CA LEU A 39 -8.47 -3.80 -3.73
C LEU A 39 -9.93 -3.37 -3.69
N ALA A 40 -10.22 -2.12 -4.07
CA ALA A 40 -11.58 -1.57 -4.13
C ALA A 40 -12.48 -2.42 -5.03
N ARG A 41 -12.02 -2.76 -6.25
CA ARG A 41 -12.78 -3.58 -7.21
C ARG A 41 -13.11 -4.95 -6.65
N THR A 42 -12.12 -5.66 -6.11
CA THR A 42 -12.33 -6.97 -5.49
C THR A 42 -13.28 -6.90 -4.29
N ALA A 43 -13.15 -5.86 -3.46
CA ALA A 43 -14.04 -5.67 -2.31
C ALA A 43 -15.50 -5.41 -2.74
N LEU A 44 -15.71 -4.59 -3.77
CA LEU A 44 -17.04 -4.29 -4.29
C LEU A 44 -17.76 -5.50 -4.90
N ASP A 45 -16.99 -6.44 -5.47
CA ASP A 45 -17.54 -7.70 -5.99
C ASP A 45 -17.99 -8.65 -4.86
N GLN A 46 -17.34 -8.57 -3.68
CA GLN A 46 -17.59 -9.49 -2.57
C GLN A 46 -18.55 -8.91 -1.52
N PHE A 47 -18.55 -7.58 -1.30
CA PHE A 47 -19.29 -6.94 -0.21
C PHE A 47 -20.39 -6.02 -0.73
N THR A 48 -21.64 -6.44 -0.56
CA THR A 48 -22.80 -5.66 -0.95
C THR A 48 -22.98 -4.43 -0.05
N GLY A 49 -23.45 -3.32 -0.65
CA GLY A 49 -23.78 -2.10 0.09
C GLY A 49 -22.58 -1.25 0.53
N SER A 50 -21.34 -1.68 0.24
CA SER A 50 -20.16 -0.81 0.39
C SER A 50 -20.02 0.13 -0.80
N GLU A 51 -19.45 1.31 -0.54
CA GLU A 51 -19.08 2.30 -1.55
C GLU A 51 -17.60 2.62 -1.39
N TRP A 52 -16.89 2.79 -2.51
CA TRP A 52 -15.46 3.08 -2.49
C TRP A 52 -15.13 4.33 -3.29
N VAL A 53 -14.24 5.13 -2.71
CA VAL A 53 -13.58 6.23 -3.38
C VAL A 53 -12.09 5.92 -3.46
N GLY A 54 -11.54 5.87 -4.67
CA GLY A 54 -10.09 5.74 -4.90
C GLY A 54 -9.47 7.09 -5.22
N LEU A 55 -8.49 7.54 -4.44
CA LEU A 55 -7.66 8.69 -4.78
C LEU A 55 -6.41 8.23 -5.50
N GLU A 56 -6.09 8.87 -6.64
CA GLU A 56 -4.90 8.56 -7.44
C GLU A 56 -4.28 9.85 -7.98
N VAL A 57 -2.97 10.02 -7.78
CA VAL A 57 -2.20 11.19 -8.22
C VAL A 57 -1.50 10.98 -9.56
N ASP A 58 -1.20 9.72 -9.93
CA ASP A 58 -0.68 9.41 -11.27
C ASP A 58 -1.78 9.60 -12.30
N GLU A 59 -1.67 10.65 -13.12
CA GLU A 59 -2.65 11.01 -14.15
C GLU A 59 -2.90 9.87 -15.15
N ARG A 60 -1.87 9.09 -15.50
CA ARG A 60 -1.98 7.96 -16.42
C ARG A 60 -2.79 6.81 -15.81
N GLN A 61 -2.52 6.52 -14.54
CA GLN A 61 -3.25 5.48 -13.82
C GLN A 61 -4.68 5.93 -13.52
N HIS A 62 -4.87 7.20 -13.12
CA HIS A 62 -6.20 7.81 -12.94
C HIS A 62 -7.03 7.69 -14.23
N ALA A 63 -6.49 8.08 -15.39
CA ALA A 63 -7.19 7.99 -16.67
C ALA A 63 -7.61 6.54 -17.02
N LYS A 64 -6.72 5.54 -16.75
CA LYS A 64 -7.06 4.12 -16.92
C LYS A 64 -8.22 3.68 -16.03
N ASN A 65 -8.22 4.12 -14.76
CA ASN A 65 -9.27 3.78 -13.81
C ASN A 65 -10.62 4.36 -14.22
N VAL A 66 -10.64 5.62 -14.68
CA VAL A 66 -11.85 6.31 -15.16
C VAL A 66 -12.39 5.62 -16.44
N ALA A 67 -11.49 5.14 -17.31
CA ALA A 67 -11.88 4.40 -18.51
C ALA A 67 -12.45 2.98 -18.23
N ALA A 68 -12.29 2.48 -17.00
CA ALA A 68 -12.81 1.19 -16.54
C ALA A 68 -13.76 1.40 -15.35
N PRO A 69 -14.95 1.98 -15.56
CA PRO A 69 -15.89 2.28 -14.48
C PRO A 69 -16.41 0.98 -13.84
N GLN A 70 -16.71 1.06 -12.56
CA GLN A 70 -17.39 0.00 -11.82
C GLN A 70 -18.44 0.64 -10.91
N ASP A 71 -19.59 -0.02 -10.78
CA ASP A 71 -20.64 0.44 -9.87
C ASP A 71 -20.11 0.60 -8.44
N ARG A 72 -20.55 1.65 -7.74
CA ARG A 72 -20.14 1.99 -6.37
C ARG A 72 -18.64 2.33 -6.19
N LEU A 73 -17.88 2.52 -7.29
CA LEU A 73 -16.49 2.99 -7.28
C LEU A 73 -16.39 4.36 -7.92
N GLN A 74 -15.95 5.34 -7.14
CA GLN A 74 -15.58 6.68 -7.61
C GLN A 74 -14.08 6.82 -7.65
N ILE A 75 -13.50 7.29 -8.75
CA ILE A 75 -12.07 7.61 -8.85
C ILE A 75 -11.89 9.12 -8.90
N VAL A 76 -10.98 9.65 -8.08
CA VAL A 76 -10.73 11.08 -7.92
C VAL A 76 -9.24 11.37 -8.03
N ALA A 77 -8.87 12.39 -8.81
CA ALA A 77 -7.48 12.87 -8.91
C ALA A 77 -7.17 13.76 -7.70
N ALA A 78 -6.59 13.17 -6.65
CA ALA A 78 -6.20 13.88 -5.43
C ALA A 78 -5.16 13.10 -4.64
N GLY A 79 -4.38 13.79 -3.80
CA GLY A 79 -3.47 13.18 -2.84
C GLY A 79 -4.03 13.16 -1.42
N ALA A 80 -3.44 12.34 -0.56
CA ALA A 80 -3.86 12.14 0.83
C ALA A 80 -3.74 13.43 1.68
N GLN A 81 -2.86 14.36 1.30
CA GLN A 81 -2.62 15.61 2.02
C GLN A 81 -3.73 16.68 1.78
N LYS A 82 -4.62 16.45 0.82
CA LYS A 82 -5.76 17.35 0.53
C LYS A 82 -6.91 16.54 -0.06
N ILE A 83 -7.75 16.02 0.80
CA ILE A 83 -8.85 15.13 0.43
C ILE A 83 -10.11 15.97 0.09
N PRO A 84 -10.63 15.90 -1.17
CA PRO A 84 -11.73 16.77 -1.62
C PRO A 84 -13.11 16.27 -1.17
N PHE A 85 -13.22 15.88 0.10
CA PHE A 85 -14.47 15.46 0.73
C PHE A 85 -14.66 16.17 2.06
N GLY A 86 -15.91 16.30 2.49
CA GLY A 86 -16.26 16.91 3.78
C GLY A 86 -15.82 16.06 4.98
N ASP A 87 -15.89 16.66 6.16
CA ASP A 87 -15.59 15.99 7.42
C ASP A 87 -16.51 14.81 7.66
N ALA A 88 -16.01 13.77 8.33
CA ALA A 88 -16.78 12.59 8.76
C ALA A 88 -17.56 11.93 7.59
N SER A 89 -16.97 11.91 6.39
CA SER A 89 -17.58 11.35 5.17
C SER A 89 -17.39 9.85 5.01
N PHE A 90 -16.41 9.25 5.69
CA PHE A 90 -16.01 7.86 5.49
C PHE A 90 -15.97 7.08 6.80
N ASP A 91 -16.17 5.77 6.70
CA ASP A 91 -16.10 4.82 7.81
C ASP A 91 -14.71 4.20 7.93
N LEU A 92 -14.02 4.04 6.78
CA LEU A 92 -12.71 3.41 6.66
C LEU A 92 -11.86 4.15 5.63
N ALA A 93 -10.62 4.42 5.99
CA ALA A 93 -9.55 4.82 5.08
C ALA A 93 -8.54 3.68 4.92
N VAL A 94 -8.08 3.45 3.70
CA VAL A 94 -7.11 2.41 3.36
C VAL A 94 -5.90 3.03 2.67
N MET A 95 -4.70 2.69 3.15
CA MET A 95 -3.43 2.97 2.50
C MET A 95 -2.67 1.66 2.31
N LEU A 96 -2.66 1.17 1.06
CA LEU A 96 -2.01 -0.08 0.71
C LEU A 96 -0.72 0.20 -0.07
N LYS A 97 0.41 0.14 0.59
CA LYS A 97 1.74 0.44 0.02
C LYS A 97 1.81 1.85 -0.57
N SER A 98 1.18 2.83 0.09
CA SER A 98 1.02 4.18 -0.44
C SER A 98 1.39 5.29 0.54
N LEU A 99 1.44 5.04 1.85
CA LEU A 99 1.81 6.08 2.81
C LEU A 99 3.26 6.57 2.60
N HIS A 100 4.19 5.67 2.31
CA HIS A 100 5.59 6.03 2.07
C HIS A 100 5.81 6.81 0.75
N HIS A 101 4.81 6.91 -0.12
CA HIS A 101 4.83 7.75 -1.31
C HIS A 101 4.30 9.17 -1.07
N VAL A 102 3.71 9.45 0.08
CA VAL A 102 3.33 10.82 0.46
C VAL A 102 4.62 11.64 0.67
N PRO A 103 4.73 12.87 0.12
CA PRO A 103 5.89 13.72 0.38
C PRO A 103 6.17 13.86 1.88
N LEU A 104 7.44 13.80 2.26
CA LEU A 104 7.86 13.72 3.67
C LEU A 104 7.33 14.86 4.54
N ASP A 105 7.33 16.06 4.01
CA ASP A 105 6.83 17.28 4.64
C ASP A 105 5.29 17.32 4.74
N LEU A 106 4.59 16.45 4.02
CA LEU A 106 3.13 16.38 3.98
C LEU A 106 2.56 15.15 4.74
N LEU A 107 3.39 14.27 5.29
CA LEU A 107 2.92 13.07 6.00
C LEU A 107 2.00 13.41 7.18
N ALA A 108 2.37 14.38 8.02
CA ALA A 108 1.55 14.80 9.15
C ALA A 108 0.22 15.41 8.68
N GLN A 109 0.25 16.24 7.64
CA GLN A 109 -0.95 16.82 7.04
C GLN A 109 -1.86 15.72 6.46
N ALA A 110 -1.30 14.73 5.78
CA ALA A 110 -2.07 13.61 5.24
C ALA A 110 -2.81 12.84 6.35
N LEU A 111 -2.14 12.54 7.46
CA LEU A 111 -2.77 11.87 8.61
C LEU A 111 -3.86 12.72 9.26
N THR A 112 -3.70 14.04 9.31
CA THR A 112 -4.72 14.99 9.78
C THR A 112 -5.92 15.03 8.84
N GLU A 113 -5.71 15.08 7.53
CA GLU A 113 -6.78 15.06 6.53
C GLU A 113 -7.56 13.74 6.55
N ILE A 114 -6.86 12.63 6.74
CA ILE A 114 -7.51 11.32 6.89
C ILE A 114 -8.38 11.30 8.15
N ALA A 115 -7.88 11.81 9.28
CA ALA A 115 -8.68 11.95 10.50
C ALA A 115 -9.90 12.82 10.27
N ARG A 116 -9.77 13.95 9.57
CA ARG A 116 -10.87 14.86 9.27
C ARG A 116 -12.00 14.19 8.50
N VAL A 117 -11.67 13.42 7.46
CA VAL A 117 -12.69 12.80 6.59
C VAL A 117 -13.29 11.51 7.15
N LEU A 118 -12.63 10.87 8.10
CA LEU A 118 -13.20 9.73 8.80
C LEU A 118 -14.23 10.18 9.84
N ARG A 119 -15.27 9.39 10.05
CA ARG A 119 -16.21 9.57 11.17
C ARG A 119 -15.51 9.28 12.51
N PRO A 120 -15.94 9.88 13.62
CA PRO A 120 -15.54 9.42 14.95
C PRO A 120 -15.76 7.90 15.08
N GLY A 121 -14.74 7.18 15.55
CA GLY A 121 -14.76 5.72 15.60
C GLY A 121 -14.43 5.01 14.29
N GLY A 122 -14.25 5.74 13.18
CA GLY A 122 -13.78 5.22 11.90
C GLY A 122 -12.33 4.72 11.96
N HIS A 123 -11.90 3.97 10.96
CA HIS A 123 -10.62 3.31 10.98
C HIS A 123 -9.70 3.76 9.83
N LEU A 124 -8.41 3.77 10.11
CA LEU A 124 -7.35 3.87 9.10
C LEU A 124 -6.57 2.55 9.08
N TYR A 125 -6.64 1.84 7.97
CA TYR A 125 -5.85 0.65 7.68
C TYR A 125 -4.62 1.04 6.87
N VAL A 126 -3.43 0.85 7.42
CA VAL A 126 -2.16 1.10 6.74
C VAL A 126 -1.42 -0.21 6.60
N SER A 127 -1.12 -0.60 5.37
CA SER A 127 -0.32 -1.79 5.06
C SER A 127 0.91 -1.39 4.24
N GLU A 128 2.08 -1.54 4.84
CA GLU A 128 3.35 -1.10 4.26
C GLU A 128 4.35 -2.26 4.12
N PRO A 129 5.14 -2.30 3.03
CA PRO A 129 6.19 -3.29 2.92
C PRO A 129 7.32 -2.97 3.92
N VAL A 130 7.80 -4.01 4.60
CA VAL A 130 8.96 -3.92 5.48
C VAL A 130 10.23 -3.84 4.63
N TYR A 131 11.20 -3.00 5.07
CA TYR A 131 12.49 -2.86 4.39
C TYR A 131 13.40 -4.05 4.74
N ALA A 132 13.04 -5.24 4.21
CA ALA A 132 13.73 -6.49 4.46
C ALA A 132 13.45 -7.54 3.36
N GLY A 133 14.22 -8.61 3.34
CA GLY A 133 14.08 -9.74 2.43
C GLY A 133 14.79 -9.57 1.09
N ASP A 134 14.95 -10.70 0.37
CA ASP A 134 15.73 -10.77 -0.86
C ASP A 134 15.19 -9.88 -1.97
N LEU A 135 13.85 -9.84 -2.13
CA LEU A 135 13.21 -8.94 -3.09
C LEU A 135 13.56 -7.48 -2.82
N ASN A 136 13.52 -7.06 -1.55
CA ASN A 136 13.91 -5.69 -1.18
C ASN A 136 15.41 -5.43 -1.44
N THR A 137 16.26 -6.42 -1.19
CA THR A 137 17.69 -6.32 -1.46
C THR A 137 17.98 -6.10 -2.96
N ILE A 138 17.18 -6.70 -3.85
CA ILE A 138 17.29 -6.47 -5.29
C ILE A 138 16.73 -5.09 -5.67
N ILE A 139 15.56 -4.73 -5.17
CA ILE A 139 14.87 -3.47 -5.52
C ILE A 139 15.71 -2.24 -5.13
N ARG A 140 16.38 -2.24 -3.99
CA ARG A 140 17.18 -1.11 -3.53
C ARG A 140 18.33 -0.71 -4.46
N HIS A 141 18.74 -1.56 -5.40
CA HIS A 141 19.75 -1.19 -6.39
C HIS A 141 19.26 -0.14 -7.40
N PHE A 142 17.93 0.01 -7.55
CA PHE A 142 17.36 1.01 -8.46
C PHE A 142 16.31 1.91 -7.78
N ASN A 143 15.72 1.47 -6.67
CA ASN A 143 14.72 2.22 -5.91
C ASN A 143 14.88 1.92 -4.40
N ASP A 144 15.76 2.69 -3.73
CA ASP A 144 15.96 2.55 -2.29
C ASP A 144 14.94 3.38 -1.51
N GLU A 145 13.92 2.70 -1.02
CA GLU A 145 12.82 3.29 -0.23
C GLU A 145 13.04 3.20 1.29
N GLY A 146 14.23 2.81 1.77
CA GLY A 146 14.48 2.60 3.19
C GLY A 146 14.13 3.83 4.04
N PHE A 147 14.54 5.01 3.59
CA PHE A 147 14.29 6.27 4.29
C PHE A 147 12.81 6.65 4.32
N VAL A 148 12.13 6.61 3.17
CA VAL A 148 10.70 7.01 3.08
C VAL A 148 9.78 6.05 3.83
N ARG A 149 10.09 4.74 3.83
CA ARG A 149 9.34 3.74 4.61
C ARG A 149 9.53 3.93 6.11
N ALA A 150 10.76 4.23 6.56
CA ALA A 150 11.01 4.57 7.96
C ALA A 150 10.28 5.85 8.38
N ALA A 151 10.30 6.89 7.53
CA ALA A 151 9.59 8.14 7.78
C ALA A 151 8.07 7.94 7.88
N ALA A 152 7.48 7.10 7.02
CA ALA A 152 6.05 6.77 7.08
C ALA A 152 5.67 6.10 8.40
N GLN A 153 6.46 5.13 8.88
CA GLN A 153 6.24 4.51 10.19
C GLN A 153 6.39 5.50 11.34
N HIS A 154 7.41 6.36 11.27
CA HIS A 154 7.63 7.41 12.28
C HIS A 154 6.46 8.41 12.32
N ALA A 155 5.90 8.79 11.18
CA ALA A 155 4.72 9.67 11.14
C ALA A 155 3.50 9.03 11.81
N LEU A 156 3.28 7.72 11.63
CA LEU A 156 2.23 7.00 12.37
C LEU A 156 2.50 6.98 13.88
N ASP A 157 3.76 6.77 14.30
CA ASP A 157 4.13 6.79 15.71
C ASP A 157 3.92 8.18 16.33
N GLN A 158 4.22 9.25 15.61
CA GLN A 158 3.94 10.62 16.06
C GLN A 158 2.44 10.91 16.13
N ALA A 159 1.65 10.48 15.13
CA ALA A 159 0.20 10.64 15.16
C ALA A 159 -0.46 9.96 16.35
N LEU A 160 0.07 8.82 16.78
CA LEU A 160 -0.39 8.09 17.99
C LEU A 160 -0.04 8.77 19.32
N GLN A 161 0.85 9.77 19.33
CA GLN A 161 1.12 10.58 20.52
C GLN A 161 0.07 11.69 20.71
N GLY A 162 -0.69 11.98 19.67
CA GLY A 162 -1.82 12.92 19.72
C GLY A 162 -3.10 12.28 20.24
N SER A 163 -4.21 13.04 20.15
CA SER A 163 -5.55 12.62 20.60
C SER A 163 -6.40 11.97 19.51
N ASP A 164 -6.02 12.12 18.24
CA ASP A 164 -6.87 11.76 17.10
C ASP A 164 -6.89 10.26 16.80
N TRP A 165 -5.86 9.53 17.25
CA TRP A 165 -5.65 8.15 16.86
C TRP A 165 -5.34 7.22 18.03
N THR A 166 -5.90 6.03 17.98
CA THR A 166 -5.52 4.90 18.85
C THR A 166 -5.23 3.68 17.97
N GLN A 167 -4.07 3.03 18.13
CA GLN A 167 -3.79 1.78 17.43
C GLN A 167 -4.60 0.64 18.06
N VAL A 168 -5.45 -0.01 17.26
CA VAL A 168 -6.35 -1.07 17.73
C VAL A 168 -5.94 -2.46 17.26
N ALA A 169 -5.11 -2.56 16.22
CA ALA A 169 -4.54 -3.82 15.78
C ALA A 169 -3.21 -3.62 15.06
N GLU A 170 -2.40 -4.68 15.05
CA GLU A 170 -1.16 -4.79 14.26
C GLU A 170 -1.05 -6.20 13.73
N ARG A 171 -0.57 -6.36 12.48
CA ARG A 171 -0.32 -7.66 11.85
C ARG A 171 0.98 -7.60 11.04
N ARG A 172 1.68 -8.74 11.01
CA ARG A 172 2.84 -8.98 10.15
C ARG A 172 2.62 -10.28 9.41
N PHE A 173 2.89 -10.26 8.11
CA PHE A 173 2.74 -11.43 7.24
C PHE A 173 3.64 -11.27 6.02
N ASP A 174 3.82 -12.34 5.27
CA ASP A 174 4.55 -12.34 4.01
C ASP A 174 3.59 -12.50 2.84
N VAL A 175 3.78 -11.68 1.79
CA VAL A 175 3.07 -11.83 0.53
C VAL A 175 3.97 -12.56 -0.46
N PRO A 176 3.51 -13.66 -1.09
CA PRO A 176 4.27 -14.31 -2.14
C PRO A 176 4.34 -13.42 -3.38
N VAL A 177 5.51 -13.34 -3.98
CA VAL A 177 5.75 -12.60 -5.22
C VAL A 177 6.45 -13.52 -6.20
N HIS A 178 5.90 -13.64 -7.39
CA HIS A 178 6.42 -14.47 -8.46
C HIS A 178 6.67 -13.65 -9.72
N PHE A 179 7.83 -13.87 -10.31
CA PHE A 179 8.20 -13.36 -11.63
C PHE A 179 8.55 -14.54 -12.54
N ARG A 180 8.08 -14.52 -13.77
CA ARG A 180 8.37 -15.56 -14.76
C ARG A 180 9.85 -15.60 -15.11
N ASP A 181 10.45 -14.41 -15.23
CA ASP A 181 11.84 -14.18 -15.60
C ASP A 181 12.26 -12.75 -15.25
N PHE A 182 13.50 -12.39 -15.57
CA PHE A 182 13.99 -11.02 -15.35
C PHE A 182 13.23 -9.96 -16.18
N ALA A 183 12.75 -10.28 -17.38
CA ALA A 183 12.01 -9.33 -18.20
C ALA A 183 10.65 -8.98 -17.55
N ASP A 184 9.97 -9.96 -16.96
CA ASP A 184 8.75 -9.75 -16.17
C ASP A 184 9.04 -8.90 -14.92
N PHE A 185 10.15 -9.16 -14.22
CA PHE A 185 10.60 -8.34 -13.10
C PHE A 185 10.91 -6.90 -13.53
N GLU A 186 11.70 -6.72 -14.59
CA GLU A 186 12.05 -5.40 -15.12
C GLU A 186 10.82 -4.59 -15.47
N GLN A 187 9.89 -5.19 -16.22
CA GLN A 187 8.65 -4.52 -16.64
C GLN A 187 7.78 -4.10 -15.46
N ARG A 188 7.64 -4.97 -14.46
CA ARG A 188 6.71 -4.76 -13.33
C ARG A 188 7.29 -3.91 -12.21
N MET A 189 8.61 -3.98 -11.99
CA MET A 189 9.26 -3.34 -10.84
C MET A 189 10.14 -2.17 -11.20
N MET A 190 10.82 -2.22 -12.35
CA MET A 190 11.80 -1.19 -12.72
C MET A 190 11.20 -0.11 -13.63
N ARG A 191 10.07 -0.38 -14.30
CA ARG A 191 9.42 0.54 -15.27
C ARG A 191 7.97 0.90 -14.88
N PRO A 192 7.73 1.37 -13.65
CA PRO A 192 6.39 1.83 -13.26
C PRO A 192 6.04 3.13 -14.00
N THR A 193 4.74 3.46 -14.06
CA THR A 193 4.27 4.69 -14.73
C THR A 193 4.46 5.94 -13.87
N TYR A 194 4.55 5.77 -12.58
CA TYR A 194 4.57 6.85 -11.57
C TYR A 194 5.97 7.30 -11.13
N ALA A 195 7.04 6.59 -11.55
CA ALA A 195 8.40 6.94 -11.20
C ALA A 195 9.36 6.69 -12.37
N ASP A 196 10.38 7.54 -12.49
CA ASP A 196 11.54 7.35 -13.37
C ASP A 196 12.75 6.94 -12.53
N HIS A 197 13.13 5.66 -12.61
CA HIS A 197 14.28 5.13 -11.89
C HIS A 197 15.63 5.39 -12.58
N GLN A 198 15.63 6.20 -13.66
CA GLN A 198 16.82 6.59 -14.41
C GLN A 198 17.70 5.37 -14.75
N LEU A 199 17.07 4.40 -15.40
CA LEU A 199 17.70 3.13 -15.73
C LEU A 199 18.69 3.27 -16.88
N ASP A 200 19.95 2.91 -16.62
CA ASP A 200 20.98 2.70 -17.63
C ASP A 200 21.36 1.20 -17.71
N GLU A 201 22.17 0.86 -18.70
CA GLU A 201 22.60 -0.54 -18.92
C GLU A 201 23.37 -1.10 -17.71
N THR A 202 24.17 -0.26 -17.04
CA THR A 202 24.95 -0.66 -15.86
C THR A 202 24.05 -1.01 -14.70
N LYS A 203 23.07 -0.16 -14.40
CA LYS A 203 22.09 -0.40 -13.34
C LYS A 203 21.27 -1.64 -13.63
N ILE A 204 20.79 -1.82 -14.87
CA ILE A 204 20.05 -3.01 -15.29
C ILE A 204 20.90 -4.28 -15.11
N ALA A 205 22.20 -4.25 -15.49
CA ALA A 205 23.11 -5.39 -15.33
C ALA A 205 23.31 -5.76 -13.84
N VAL A 206 23.49 -4.76 -12.97
CA VAL A 206 23.62 -4.98 -11.52
C VAL A 206 22.35 -5.64 -10.94
N VAL A 207 21.18 -5.12 -11.28
CA VAL A 207 19.90 -5.65 -10.81
C VAL A 207 19.68 -7.08 -11.35
N ARG A 208 20.01 -7.31 -12.62
CA ARG A 208 19.93 -8.66 -13.23
C ARG A 208 20.83 -9.66 -12.50
N SER A 209 22.08 -9.30 -12.24
CA SER A 209 23.02 -10.17 -11.51
C SER A 209 22.54 -10.49 -10.10
N ALA A 210 21.83 -9.58 -9.44
CA ALA A 210 21.24 -9.82 -8.13
C ALA A 210 19.96 -10.68 -8.21
N PHE A 211 19.21 -10.61 -9.32
CA PHE A 211 17.96 -11.32 -9.52
C PHE A 211 18.16 -12.78 -10.00
N GLU A 212 19.09 -13.02 -10.94
CA GLU A 212 19.27 -14.32 -11.60
C GLU A 212 19.53 -15.50 -10.65
N PRO A 213 20.27 -15.35 -9.52
CA PRO A 213 20.46 -16.44 -8.57
C PRO A 213 19.16 -16.98 -7.94
N HIS A 214 18.07 -16.23 -8.01
CA HIS A 214 16.75 -16.62 -7.51
C HIS A 214 15.87 -17.31 -8.57
N CYS A 215 16.36 -17.40 -9.82
CA CYS A 215 15.62 -18.03 -10.91
C CYS A 215 15.71 -19.56 -10.87
N SER A 216 14.61 -20.21 -11.19
CA SER A 216 14.48 -21.64 -11.43
C SER A 216 13.79 -21.89 -12.77
N ALA A 217 13.52 -23.15 -13.13
CA ALA A 217 12.72 -23.49 -14.30
C ALA A 217 11.30 -22.89 -14.25
N ASP A 218 10.78 -22.66 -13.03
CA ASP A 218 9.45 -22.10 -12.80
C ASP A 218 9.47 -20.57 -12.53
N GLY A 219 10.55 -19.88 -12.86
CA GLY A 219 10.77 -18.46 -12.58
C GLY A 219 11.39 -18.18 -11.21
N ALA A 220 11.29 -16.94 -10.75
CA ALA A 220 11.81 -16.48 -9.46
C ALA A 220 10.69 -16.24 -8.46
N ARG A 221 10.83 -16.80 -7.25
CA ARG A 221 9.86 -16.71 -6.17
C ARG A 221 10.47 -15.98 -4.98
N PHE A 222 9.75 -14.98 -4.48
CA PHE A 222 10.13 -14.19 -3.32
C PHE A 222 8.97 -14.10 -2.33
N THR A 223 9.28 -13.66 -1.13
CA THR A 223 8.31 -13.16 -0.18
C THR A 223 8.54 -11.66 0.03
N ARG A 224 7.45 -10.92 0.23
CA ARG A 224 7.48 -9.52 0.63
C ARG A 224 6.88 -9.40 2.02
N PRO A 225 7.70 -9.13 3.03
CA PRO A 225 7.18 -8.94 4.38
C PRO A 225 6.37 -7.64 4.43
N MET A 226 5.20 -7.74 5.05
CA MET A 226 4.24 -6.65 5.20
C MET A 226 4.01 -6.34 6.68
N HIS A 227 3.76 -5.07 6.96
CA HIS A 227 3.40 -4.57 8.27
C HIS A 227 2.09 -3.79 8.18
N VAL A 228 1.06 -4.31 8.81
CA VAL A 228 -0.26 -3.68 8.91
C VAL A 228 -0.43 -3.03 10.27
N ARG A 229 -0.89 -1.79 10.26
CA ARG A 229 -1.34 -1.05 11.45
C ARG A 229 -2.78 -0.58 11.23
N LEU A 230 -3.66 -0.91 12.17
CA LEU A 230 -5.04 -0.43 12.17
C LEU A 230 -5.18 0.61 13.26
N LEU A 231 -5.49 1.83 12.87
CA LEU A 231 -5.74 2.93 13.76
C LEU A 231 -7.24 3.23 13.79
N LYS A 232 -7.75 3.60 14.97
CA LYS A 232 -9.12 4.08 15.14
C LYS A 232 -9.10 5.57 15.44
N ARG A 233 -9.95 6.32 14.75
CA ARG A 233 -10.18 7.73 15.04
C ARG A 233 -10.94 7.89 16.36
N SER A 234 -10.48 8.80 17.21
CA SER A 234 -11.15 9.19 18.46
C SER A 234 -12.46 9.91 18.23
#